data_048b008a97050f5e6a4e57afd8570b47
#
_entry.id   048b008a97050f5e6a4e57afd8570b47
#
_cell.length_a   1.000
_cell.length_b   1.000
_cell.length_c   1.000
_cell.angle_alpha   90.00
_cell.angle_beta   90.00
_cell.angle_gamma   90.00
#
_symmetry.space_group_name_H-M   'P 1'
#
loop_
_entity.id
_entity.type
_entity.pdbx_description
1 polymer ?
#
loop_
_entity_poly.entity_id
_entity_poly.type
_entity_poly.pdbx_seq_one_letter_code
_entity_poly.pdbx_strand_id
1 'polypeptide(L)'
;MTGARNEDTSFSVYGIAMITKKIEKCVNTGNLTIKNTAKGDAGFGLEFESCGVAGSCYGQAKGCGNTGKISVTNQGGKTSRAVVKVCGIEASTVNNAVKQCYNKGAVSFTGVCSGRDYEGDNYIAGVGFGSLMSECYNTGKITVNTKNGFTNVGGVSYYGTKIKNCYNTGTVSLTGKGYAGGVVGEFSDGSCNYNVGKVTAKGKYAMAGEIAGYVSGENTVSDNYYTGSGKKSGREYTSWVPYQSKAKKVSSITFGNCSKLSSKYWTYSNKHKRLILKNNKEV
;
A
#
# COMPACT_ATOMS: atom_id res chain seq x y z
N MET A 1 -28.21 -18.56 -9.17
CA MET A 1 -29.16 -17.44 -9.07
C MET A 1 -28.96 -16.57 -10.27
N THR A 2 -29.90 -16.54 -11.18
CA THR A 2 -29.93 -15.70 -12.37
C THR A 2 -30.88 -14.54 -12.04
N GLY A 3 -30.34 -13.47 -11.57
CA GLY A 3 -31.07 -12.23 -11.33
C GLY A 3 -30.12 -11.07 -11.52
N ALA A 4 -30.35 -10.25 -12.55
CA ALA A 4 -29.73 -8.95 -12.67
C ALA A 4 -30.18 -8.11 -11.44
N ARG A 5 -29.33 -8.00 -10.45
CA ARG A 5 -29.54 -7.10 -9.32
C ARG A 5 -28.71 -5.86 -9.51
N ASN A 6 -29.40 -4.73 -9.61
CA ASN A 6 -28.81 -3.40 -9.49
C ASN A 6 -28.54 -3.04 -8.00
N GLU A 7 -28.03 -3.99 -7.22
CA GLU A 7 -27.72 -3.75 -5.81
C GLU A 7 -26.22 -3.79 -5.63
N ASP A 8 -25.69 -2.78 -4.96
CA ASP A 8 -24.31 -2.73 -4.52
C ASP A 8 -24.06 -3.89 -3.56
N THR A 9 -23.12 -4.77 -3.90
CA THR A 9 -22.78 -5.93 -3.07
C THR A 9 -21.35 -5.76 -2.57
N SER A 10 -21.15 -5.69 -1.27
CA SER A 10 -19.82 -5.64 -0.68
C SER A 10 -19.47 -6.95 0.02
N PHE A 11 -18.21 -7.36 -0.13
CA PHE A 11 -17.59 -8.47 0.56
C PHE A 11 -16.45 -7.95 1.41
N SER A 12 -16.67 -7.91 2.73
CA SER A 12 -15.69 -7.34 3.65
C SER A 12 -15.25 -8.37 4.68
N VAL A 13 -13.94 -8.49 4.89
CA VAL A 13 -13.35 -9.36 5.91
C VAL A 13 -12.26 -8.60 6.66
N TYR A 14 -12.45 -8.45 7.96
CA TYR A 14 -11.52 -7.76 8.84
C TYR A 14 -11.04 -8.68 9.96
N GLY A 15 -9.78 -8.53 10.36
CA GLY A 15 -9.21 -9.37 11.41
C GLY A 15 -9.71 -9.02 12.80
N ILE A 16 -10.03 -7.74 13.07
CA ILE A 16 -10.37 -7.25 14.41
C ILE A 16 -11.64 -6.41 14.41
N ALA A 17 -11.72 -5.37 13.60
CA ALA A 17 -12.84 -4.44 13.63
C ALA A 17 -13.28 -4.02 12.23
N MET A 18 -14.59 -3.84 12.01
CA MET A 18 -15.11 -3.25 10.78
C MET A 18 -14.95 -1.73 10.80
N ILE A 19 -15.48 -1.09 11.85
CA ILE A 19 -15.43 0.37 12.02
C ILE A 19 -15.02 0.68 13.46
N THR A 20 -14.12 1.63 13.64
CA THR A 20 -13.68 2.08 14.96
C THR A 20 -13.28 3.56 14.96
N LYS A 21 -13.40 4.22 16.10
CA LYS A 21 -12.89 5.57 16.28
C LYS A 21 -11.39 5.58 16.60
N LYS A 22 -10.94 4.58 17.35
CA LYS A 22 -9.53 4.44 17.76
C LYS A 22 -9.19 2.97 17.95
N ILE A 23 -8.03 2.56 17.47
CA ILE A 23 -7.53 1.21 17.67
C ILE A 23 -6.03 1.26 18.00
N GLU A 24 -5.63 0.58 19.08
CA GLU A 24 -4.25 0.61 19.55
C GLU A 24 -3.75 -0.79 19.92
N LYS A 25 -2.49 -1.06 19.57
CA LYS A 25 -1.72 -2.26 19.96
C LYS A 25 -2.43 -3.59 19.63
N CYS A 26 -3.26 -3.60 18.59
CA CYS A 26 -3.95 -4.80 18.13
C CYS A 26 -3.13 -5.51 17.05
N VAL A 27 -3.07 -6.83 17.11
CA VAL A 27 -2.32 -7.63 16.14
C VAL A 27 -3.21 -8.73 15.57
N ASN A 28 -3.36 -8.73 14.24
CA ASN A 28 -3.93 -9.85 13.52
C ASN A 28 -2.84 -10.88 13.21
N THR A 29 -3.02 -12.11 13.65
CA THR A 29 -2.17 -13.25 13.32
C THR A 29 -2.85 -14.26 12.40
N GLY A 30 -4.16 -14.15 12.25
CA GLY A 30 -4.98 -15.03 11.43
C GLY A 30 -4.91 -14.69 9.93
N ASN A 31 -5.08 -15.70 9.09
CA ASN A 31 -5.20 -15.50 7.66
C ASN A 31 -6.61 -15.05 7.28
N LEU A 32 -6.71 -14.07 6.38
CA LEU A 32 -7.97 -13.59 5.83
C LEU A 32 -8.06 -13.93 4.35
N THR A 33 -9.18 -14.48 3.92
CA THR A 33 -9.38 -14.87 2.52
C THR A 33 -10.77 -14.50 2.03
N ILE A 34 -10.82 -13.76 0.93
CA ILE A 34 -12.03 -13.57 0.13
C ILE A 34 -11.82 -14.28 -1.21
N LYS A 35 -12.77 -15.14 -1.60
CA LYS A 35 -12.72 -15.83 -2.87
C LYS A 35 -14.08 -15.76 -3.56
N ASN A 36 -14.18 -14.93 -4.60
CA ASN A 36 -15.31 -14.93 -5.50
C ASN A 36 -15.00 -15.79 -6.73
N THR A 37 -15.76 -16.85 -6.93
CA THR A 37 -15.64 -17.80 -8.06
C THR A 37 -16.72 -17.59 -9.12
N ALA A 38 -17.70 -16.71 -8.89
CA ALA A 38 -18.72 -16.40 -9.87
C ALA A 38 -18.07 -15.77 -11.11
N LYS A 39 -18.40 -16.31 -12.30
CA LYS A 39 -17.84 -15.86 -13.58
C LYS A 39 -18.72 -14.87 -14.33
N GLY A 40 -19.92 -14.58 -13.81
CA GLY A 40 -20.86 -13.63 -14.41
C GLY A 40 -20.37 -12.19 -14.27
N ASP A 41 -20.81 -11.34 -15.18
CA ASP A 41 -20.68 -9.91 -15.05
C ASP A 41 -21.57 -9.46 -13.89
N ALA A 42 -20.98 -9.03 -12.81
CA ALA A 42 -21.71 -8.34 -11.77
C ALA A 42 -21.94 -6.90 -12.28
N GLY A 43 -23.16 -6.43 -12.17
CA GLY A 43 -23.50 -5.04 -12.41
C GLY A 43 -22.66 -4.08 -11.57
N PHE A 44 -22.98 -2.82 -11.57
CA PHE A 44 -22.34 -1.78 -10.77
C PHE A 44 -22.29 -2.17 -9.27
N GLY A 45 -21.20 -1.84 -8.57
CA GLY A 45 -21.18 -1.79 -7.11
C GLY A 45 -20.64 -3.02 -6.38
N LEU A 46 -19.81 -3.87 -7.01
CA LEU A 46 -19.06 -4.86 -6.24
C LEU A 46 -17.89 -4.19 -5.50
N GLU A 47 -17.82 -4.38 -4.20
CA GLU A 47 -16.67 -3.97 -3.39
C GLU A 47 -16.07 -5.19 -2.67
N PHE A 48 -14.76 -5.31 -2.73
CA PHE A 48 -14.00 -6.27 -1.96
C PHE A 48 -13.06 -5.52 -1.03
N GLU A 49 -13.30 -5.63 0.27
CA GLU A 49 -12.45 -5.01 1.27
C GLU A 49 -11.90 -6.05 2.26
N SER A 50 -10.59 -6.13 2.41
CA SER A 50 -9.97 -7.03 3.38
C SER A 50 -8.78 -6.39 4.05
N CYS A 51 -8.88 -6.21 5.36
CA CYS A 51 -7.82 -5.62 6.16
C CYS A 51 -7.53 -6.45 7.41
N GLY A 52 -6.23 -6.56 7.73
CA GLY A 52 -5.78 -7.34 8.86
C GLY A 52 -6.31 -6.83 10.19
N VAL A 53 -6.49 -5.54 10.36
CA VAL A 53 -6.90 -4.95 11.63
C VAL A 53 -8.28 -4.30 11.53
N ALA A 54 -8.45 -3.27 10.71
CA ALA A 54 -9.72 -2.56 10.64
C ALA A 54 -10.11 -2.19 9.22
N GLY A 55 -11.40 -2.15 8.91
CA GLY A 55 -11.93 -1.59 7.67
C GLY A 55 -11.81 -0.07 7.66
N SER A 56 -12.30 0.58 8.69
CA SER A 56 -12.24 2.04 8.83
C SER A 56 -11.92 2.46 10.26
N CYS A 57 -11.00 3.42 10.42
CA CYS A 57 -10.68 4.05 11.69
C CYS A 57 -10.75 5.57 11.57
N TYR A 58 -11.76 6.21 12.13
CA TYR A 58 -12.02 7.65 11.97
C TYR A 58 -11.13 8.58 12.80
N GLY A 59 -10.21 8.06 13.58
CA GLY A 59 -9.33 8.84 14.43
C GLY A 59 -7.88 8.37 14.36
N GLN A 60 -7.52 7.33 15.11
CA GLN A 60 -6.14 6.87 15.17
C GLN A 60 -6.01 5.35 15.20
N ALA A 61 -5.18 4.81 14.31
CA ALA A 61 -4.62 3.48 14.43
C ALA A 61 -3.17 3.58 14.89
N LYS A 62 -2.84 3.02 16.07
CA LYS A 62 -1.48 3.14 16.63
C LYS A 62 -0.95 1.83 17.16
N GLY A 63 0.30 1.50 16.78
CA GLY A 63 1.00 0.32 17.27
C GLY A 63 0.35 -1.00 16.86
N CYS A 64 -0.47 -0.99 15.80
CA CYS A 64 -1.16 -2.19 15.33
C CYS A 64 -0.31 -2.96 14.32
N GLY A 65 -0.51 -4.28 14.28
CA GLY A 65 0.25 -5.18 13.43
C GLY A 65 -0.59 -6.20 12.68
N ASN A 66 -0.09 -6.62 11.53
CA ASN A 66 -0.57 -7.81 10.83
C ASN A 66 0.58 -8.76 10.51
N THR A 67 0.44 -10.00 10.90
CA THR A 67 1.37 -11.08 10.56
C THR A 67 0.70 -12.19 9.73
N GLY A 68 -0.62 -12.21 9.70
CA GLY A 68 -1.41 -13.15 8.91
C GLY A 68 -1.40 -12.81 7.41
N LYS A 69 -1.60 -13.82 6.58
CA LYS A 69 -1.77 -13.64 5.13
C LYS A 69 -3.14 -13.06 4.81
N ILE A 70 -3.19 -12.09 3.90
CA ILE A 70 -4.43 -11.51 3.38
C ILE A 70 -4.50 -11.79 1.88
N SER A 71 -5.57 -12.43 1.43
CA SER A 71 -5.73 -12.86 0.05
C SER A 71 -7.14 -12.60 -0.46
N VAL A 72 -7.24 -11.85 -1.55
CA VAL A 72 -8.49 -11.61 -2.25
C VAL A 72 -8.38 -12.13 -3.67
N THR A 73 -9.37 -12.92 -4.09
CA THR A 73 -9.48 -13.43 -5.47
C THR A 73 -10.86 -13.11 -6.01
N ASN A 74 -10.92 -12.49 -7.18
CA ASN A 74 -12.16 -12.20 -7.89
C ASN A 74 -12.11 -12.74 -9.32
N GLN A 75 -12.89 -13.78 -9.61
CA GLN A 75 -13.01 -14.39 -10.94
C GLN A 75 -14.16 -13.81 -11.79
N GLY A 76 -14.77 -12.71 -11.34
CA GLY A 76 -15.89 -12.05 -12.02
C GLY A 76 -15.64 -11.76 -13.50
N GLY A 77 -16.71 -11.49 -14.24
CA GLY A 77 -16.69 -11.21 -15.68
C GLY A 77 -15.87 -9.96 -16.04
N LYS A 78 -15.57 -9.82 -17.33
CA LYS A 78 -14.70 -8.75 -17.85
C LYS A 78 -15.25 -7.33 -17.67
N THR A 79 -16.56 -7.18 -17.53
CA THR A 79 -17.26 -5.92 -17.32
C THR A 79 -17.59 -5.63 -15.86
N SER A 80 -17.18 -6.53 -14.97
CA SER A 80 -17.38 -6.36 -13.52
C SER A 80 -16.66 -5.10 -13.01
N ARG A 81 -17.40 -4.19 -12.39
CA ARG A 81 -16.86 -2.98 -11.77
C ARG A 81 -16.62 -3.20 -10.28
N ALA A 82 -15.68 -4.05 -9.97
CA ALA A 82 -15.32 -4.33 -8.59
C ALA A 82 -14.26 -3.35 -8.08
N VAL A 83 -14.56 -2.59 -7.05
CA VAL A 83 -13.58 -1.84 -6.26
C VAL A 83 -12.90 -2.80 -5.29
N VAL A 84 -11.59 -2.72 -5.19
CA VAL A 84 -10.79 -3.64 -4.37
C VAL A 84 -9.89 -2.87 -3.41
N LYS A 85 -10.06 -3.10 -2.11
CA LYS A 85 -9.20 -2.53 -1.07
C LYS A 85 -8.63 -3.68 -0.24
N VAL A 86 -7.31 -3.84 -0.25
CA VAL A 86 -6.64 -4.93 0.49
C VAL A 86 -5.41 -4.40 1.21
N CYS A 87 -5.37 -4.54 2.53
CA CYS A 87 -4.25 -4.03 3.31
C CYS A 87 -4.00 -4.78 4.61
N GLY A 88 -2.79 -4.61 5.16
CA GLY A 88 -2.40 -5.23 6.41
C GLY A 88 -3.12 -4.65 7.62
N ILE A 89 -3.36 -3.35 7.66
CA ILE A 89 -3.90 -2.67 8.85
C ILE A 89 -5.26 -2.06 8.56
N GLU A 90 -5.37 -1.11 7.63
CA GLU A 90 -6.57 -0.31 7.47
C GLU A 90 -6.82 0.13 6.03
N ALA A 91 -8.07 -0.03 5.53
CA ALA A 91 -8.44 0.23 4.14
C ALA A 91 -8.82 1.68 3.86
N SER A 92 -9.40 2.37 4.78
CA SER A 92 -9.99 3.68 4.47
C SER A 92 -10.00 4.59 5.67
N THR A 93 -9.58 5.86 5.45
CA THR A 93 -10.23 6.95 6.19
C THR A 93 -9.87 8.33 5.73
N VAL A 94 -10.85 9.21 5.91
CA VAL A 94 -10.71 10.65 5.84
C VAL A 94 -10.30 11.15 7.25
N ASN A 95 -9.21 11.93 7.33
CA ASN A 95 -8.74 12.60 8.58
C ASN A 95 -8.24 11.70 9.71
N ASN A 96 -7.64 10.56 9.41
CA ASN A 96 -7.03 9.72 10.44
C ASN A 96 -5.50 9.77 10.46
N ALA A 97 -4.94 9.29 11.57
CA ALA A 97 -3.52 9.08 11.74
C ALA A 97 -3.20 7.60 11.91
N VAL A 98 -2.36 7.05 11.04
CA VAL A 98 -1.79 5.70 11.17
C VAL A 98 -0.35 5.84 11.66
N LYS A 99 -0.12 5.41 12.88
CA LYS A 99 1.17 5.59 13.53
C LYS A 99 1.73 4.30 14.13
N GLN A 100 3.01 4.05 13.89
CA GLN A 100 3.71 2.90 14.48
C GLN A 100 3.03 1.56 14.18
N CYS A 101 2.40 1.45 12.99
CA CYS A 101 1.77 0.23 12.53
C CYS A 101 2.70 -0.56 11.61
N TYR A 102 2.48 -1.87 11.52
CA TYR A 102 3.34 -2.72 10.70
C TYR A 102 2.59 -3.87 10.03
N ASN A 103 3.10 -4.28 8.89
CA ASN A 103 2.69 -5.52 8.23
C ASN A 103 3.90 -6.42 7.97
N LYS A 104 3.78 -7.68 8.37
CA LYS A 104 4.74 -8.76 8.07
C LYS A 104 4.09 -9.85 7.21
N GLY A 105 2.77 -9.92 7.22
CA GLY A 105 2.00 -10.89 6.44
C GLY A 105 2.02 -10.59 4.94
N ALA A 106 1.88 -11.61 4.13
CA ALA A 106 1.72 -11.43 2.69
C ALA A 106 0.34 -10.83 2.38
N VAL A 107 0.29 -9.85 1.48
CA VAL A 107 -0.94 -9.24 0.98
C VAL A 107 -1.06 -9.50 -0.51
N SER A 108 -2.20 -10.02 -0.96
CA SER A 108 -2.38 -10.37 -2.37
C SER A 108 -3.78 -10.11 -2.89
N PHE A 109 -3.82 -9.67 -4.17
CA PHE A 109 -5.02 -9.63 -4.97
C PHE A 109 -4.80 -10.30 -6.32
N THR A 110 -5.78 -11.08 -6.77
CA THR A 110 -5.75 -11.67 -8.11
C THR A 110 -7.16 -11.64 -8.72
N GLY A 111 -7.29 -11.09 -9.92
CA GLY A 111 -8.53 -11.16 -10.66
C GLY A 111 -8.96 -9.91 -11.39
N VAL A 112 -10.26 -9.78 -11.58
CA VAL A 112 -10.90 -8.65 -12.26
C VAL A 112 -11.23 -7.57 -11.25
N CYS A 113 -10.99 -6.31 -11.60
CA CYS A 113 -11.32 -5.15 -10.80
C CYS A 113 -11.93 -4.04 -11.69
N SER A 114 -12.31 -2.92 -11.10
CA SER A 114 -12.98 -1.81 -11.81
C SER A 114 -12.20 -1.35 -13.05
N GLY A 115 -12.90 -1.13 -14.15
CA GLY A 115 -12.34 -0.89 -15.48
C GLY A 115 -12.12 0.57 -15.87
N ARG A 116 -12.15 1.54 -14.95
CA ARG A 116 -11.83 2.91 -15.30
C ARG A 116 -10.34 3.07 -15.60
N ASP A 117 -10.04 3.69 -16.76
CA ASP A 117 -8.66 3.67 -17.30
C ASP A 117 -7.70 4.65 -16.59
N TYR A 118 -8.18 5.58 -15.78
CA TYR A 118 -7.39 6.69 -15.24
C TYR A 118 -7.61 7.02 -13.76
N GLU A 119 -8.59 6.41 -13.10
CA GLU A 119 -8.83 6.61 -11.68
C GLU A 119 -8.55 5.30 -10.94
N GLY A 120 -7.64 5.35 -9.98
CA GLY A 120 -7.29 4.20 -9.16
C GLY A 120 -8.43 3.84 -8.21
N ASP A 121 -9.33 3.00 -8.68
CA ASP A 121 -10.42 2.47 -7.84
C ASP A 121 -9.97 1.27 -6.99
N ASN A 122 -8.74 0.80 -7.20
CA ASN A 122 -8.23 -0.40 -6.54
C ASN A 122 -6.96 -0.09 -5.75
N TYR A 123 -6.96 -0.46 -4.50
CA TYR A 123 -6.01 -0.02 -3.51
C TYR A 123 -5.44 -1.18 -2.71
N ILE A 124 -4.16 -1.47 -2.88
CA ILE A 124 -3.49 -2.55 -2.17
C ILE A 124 -2.23 -2.04 -1.48
N ALA A 125 -2.08 -2.34 -0.19
CA ALA A 125 -0.90 -1.93 0.55
C ALA A 125 -0.50 -2.89 1.66
N GLY A 126 0.75 -2.80 2.09
CA GLY A 126 1.21 -3.52 3.27
C GLY A 126 0.54 -3.01 4.54
N VAL A 127 0.54 -1.73 4.79
CA VAL A 127 -0.11 -1.14 5.97
C VAL A 127 -1.50 -0.62 5.61
N GLY A 128 -1.64 0.30 4.67
CA GLY A 128 -2.97 0.74 4.25
C GLY A 128 -3.03 2.20 3.83
N PHE A 129 -4.06 2.91 4.27
CA PHE A 129 -4.27 4.32 4.01
C PHE A 129 -4.27 5.13 5.31
N GLY A 130 -3.75 6.33 5.25
CA GLY A 130 -3.85 7.31 6.32
C GLY A 130 -3.52 8.70 5.80
N SER A 131 -4.35 9.70 6.13
CA SER A 131 -4.07 11.10 5.80
C SER A 131 -2.74 11.54 6.41
N LEU A 132 -2.41 11.03 7.60
CA LEU A 132 -1.13 11.20 8.28
C LEU A 132 -0.57 9.83 8.64
N MET A 133 0.48 9.39 7.95
CA MET A 133 1.14 8.12 8.26
C MET A 133 2.57 8.35 8.73
N SER A 134 2.93 7.76 9.88
CA SER A 134 4.27 7.91 10.43
C SER A 134 4.77 6.68 11.18
N GLU A 135 6.07 6.45 11.11
CA GLU A 135 6.77 5.37 11.82
C GLU A 135 6.14 3.99 11.52
N CYS A 136 5.69 3.77 10.27
CA CYS A 136 5.10 2.52 9.83
C CYS A 136 6.07 1.72 8.96
N TYR A 137 5.91 0.38 8.94
CA TYR A 137 6.73 -0.44 8.06
C TYR A 137 6.00 -1.65 7.49
N ASN A 138 6.51 -2.12 6.36
CA ASN A 138 6.14 -3.39 5.75
C ASN A 138 7.36 -4.27 5.47
N THR A 139 7.27 -5.52 5.88
CA THR A 139 8.24 -6.56 5.49
C THR A 139 7.57 -7.69 4.70
N GLY A 140 6.24 -7.71 4.68
CA GLY A 140 5.45 -8.69 3.95
C GLY A 140 5.53 -8.52 2.44
N LYS A 141 5.41 -9.61 1.70
CA LYS A 141 5.33 -9.60 0.24
C LYS A 141 3.97 -9.09 -0.21
N ILE A 142 3.95 -8.18 -1.19
CA ILE A 142 2.74 -7.69 -1.85
C ILE A 142 2.71 -8.18 -3.29
N THR A 143 1.63 -8.86 -3.67
CA THR A 143 1.48 -9.43 -5.02
C THR A 143 0.11 -9.11 -5.58
N VAL A 144 0.08 -8.39 -6.69
CA VAL A 144 -1.14 -7.95 -7.35
C VAL A 144 -1.13 -8.40 -8.80
N ASN A 145 -2.16 -9.12 -9.20
CA ASN A 145 -2.38 -9.57 -10.57
C ASN A 145 -3.79 -9.14 -11.01
N THR A 146 -3.87 -8.06 -11.77
CA THR A 146 -5.15 -7.53 -12.27
C THR A 146 -5.29 -7.77 -13.77
N LYS A 147 -6.50 -8.07 -14.21
CA LYS A 147 -6.83 -8.19 -15.63
C LYS A 147 -7.35 -6.86 -16.20
N ASN A 148 -8.12 -6.14 -15.42
CA ASN A 148 -8.74 -4.85 -15.77
C ASN A 148 -8.51 -3.86 -14.65
N GLY A 149 -8.85 -2.58 -14.89
CA GLY A 149 -8.84 -1.54 -13.90
C GLY A 149 -7.45 -1.03 -13.55
N PHE A 150 -7.43 0.13 -12.98
CA PHE A 150 -6.23 0.81 -12.54
C PHE A 150 -6.00 0.52 -11.04
N THR A 151 -4.77 0.25 -10.63
CA THR A 151 -4.49 -0.21 -9.27
C THR A 151 -3.30 0.52 -8.67
N ASN A 152 -3.50 1.13 -7.51
CA ASN A 152 -2.44 1.72 -6.71
C ASN A 152 -1.91 0.71 -5.70
N VAL A 153 -0.63 0.38 -5.80
CA VAL A 153 0.02 -0.62 -4.94
C VAL A 153 1.20 0.00 -4.22
N GLY A 154 1.20 -0.06 -2.90
CA GLY A 154 2.30 0.45 -2.10
C GLY A 154 2.83 -0.52 -1.06
N GLY A 155 4.13 -0.51 -0.84
CA GLY A 155 4.74 -1.31 0.22
C GLY A 155 4.18 -0.97 1.59
N VAL A 156 4.01 0.31 1.88
CA VAL A 156 3.41 0.81 3.13
C VAL A 156 2.01 1.33 2.87
N SER A 157 1.84 2.25 1.93
CA SER A 157 0.53 2.85 1.63
C SER A 157 0.23 2.83 0.14
N TYR A 158 -1.03 2.65 -0.23
CA TYR A 158 -1.44 2.76 -1.62
C TYR A 158 -1.61 4.22 -2.07
N TYR A 159 -1.97 5.12 -1.15
CA TYR A 159 -2.08 6.56 -1.36
C TYR A 159 -1.62 7.31 -0.11
N GLY A 160 -0.93 8.44 -0.27
CA GLY A 160 -0.42 9.18 0.88
C GLY A 160 -0.41 10.68 0.71
N THR A 161 -1.11 11.39 1.59
CA THR A 161 -1.04 12.86 1.70
C THR A 161 0.17 13.31 2.53
N LYS A 162 0.44 12.66 3.68
CA LYS A 162 1.63 12.92 4.50
C LYS A 162 2.22 11.63 5.04
N ILE A 163 3.28 11.13 4.42
CA ILE A 163 3.97 9.90 4.84
C ILE A 163 5.39 10.21 5.28
N LYS A 164 5.70 9.99 6.57
CA LYS A 164 7.02 10.29 7.14
C LYS A 164 7.58 9.16 7.98
N ASN A 165 8.91 8.96 7.90
CA ASN A 165 9.62 7.96 8.69
C ASN A 165 9.01 6.55 8.52
N CYS A 166 8.71 6.16 7.30
CA CYS A 166 8.18 4.85 6.98
C CYS A 166 9.17 4.05 6.11
N TYR A 167 9.07 2.72 6.14
CA TYR A 167 9.91 1.92 5.27
C TYR A 167 9.27 0.62 4.80
N ASN A 168 9.80 0.14 3.68
CA ASN A 168 9.45 -1.17 3.14
C ASN A 168 10.72 -2.00 2.87
N THR A 169 10.64 -3.28 3.22
CA THR A 169 11.65 -4.28 2.85
C THR A 169 11.04 -5.46 2.09
N GLY A 170 9.72 -5.56 2.08
CA GLY A 170 9.00 -6.58 1.31
C GLY A 170 9.04 -6.34 -0.19
N THR A 171 8.92 -7.39 -0.96
CA THR A 171 8.76 -7.27 -2.42
C THR A 171 7.37 -6.71 -2.74
N VAL A 172 7.31 -5.75 -3.68
CA VAL A 172 6.07 -5.21 -4.25
C VAL A 172 6.00 -5.56 -5.72
N SER A 173 4.96 -6.27 -6.14
CA SER A 173 4.78 -6.64 -7.54
C SER A 173 3.36 -6.39 -8.03
N LEU A 174 3.26 -5.69 -9.17
CA LEU A 174 2.02 -5.45 -9.91
C LEU A 174 2.12 -6.09 -11.29
N THR A 175 1.13 -6.87 -11.66
CA THR A 175 0.88 -7.28 -13.04
C THR A 175 -0.50 -6.76 -13.43
N GLY A 176 -0.58 -5.87 -14.43
CA GLY A 176 -1.80 -5.18 -14.83
C GLY A 176 -1.56 -3.73 -15.18
N LYS A 177 -2.53 -2.85 -14.93
CA LYS A 177 -2.42 -1.40 -15.09
C LYS A 177 -2.26 -0.76 -13.71
N GLY A 178 -1.46 0.29 -13.58
CA GLY A 178 -1.41 1.08 -12.34
C GLY A 178 -0.02 1.41 -11.84
N TYR A 179 0.06 1.83 -10.60
CA TYR A 179 1.26 2.30 -9.94
C TYR A 179 1.72 1.34 -8.86
N ALA A 180 3.00 0.99 -8.85
CA ALA A 180 3.64 0.20 -7.81
C ALA A 180 4.79 0.98 -7.19
N GLY A 181 4.67 1.32 -5.91
CA GLY A 181 5.71 2.00 -5.16
C GLY A 181 6.27 1.16 -4.02
N GLY A 182 7.58 1.27 -3.79
CA GLY A 182 8.22 0.56 -2.68
C GLY A 182 7.68 1.00 -1.33
N VAL A 183 7.40 2.28 -1.16
CA VAL A 183 6.76 2.83 0.04
C VAL A 183 5.29 3.14 -0.25
N VAL A 184 5.00 3.86 -1.33
CA VAL A 184 3.64 4.32 -1.61
C VAL A 184 3.29 4.20 -3.09
N GLY A 185 2.05 3.78 -3.39
CA GLY A 185 1.55 3.67 -4.75
C GLY A 185 1.46 5.03 -5.43
N GLU A 186 0.70 5.93 -4.84
CA GLU A 186 0.57 7.33 -5.26
C GLU A 186 0.85 8.28 -4.09
N PHE A 187 1.65 9.31 -4.33
CA PHE A 187 2.25 10.13 -3.28
C PHE A 187 2.06 11.61 -3.56
N SER A 188 1.57 12.35 -2.58
CA SER A 188 1.49 13.82 -2.68
C SER A 188 2.50 14.55 -1.78
N ASP A 189 2.73 14.12 -0.53
CA ASP A 189 3.73 14.73 0.36
C ASP A 189 4.39 13.66 1.24
N GLY A 190 5.71 13.75 1.44
CA GLY A 190 6.37 12.89 2.40
C GLY A 190 7.89 12.88 2.34
N SER A 191 8.46 12.52 3.48
CA SER A 191 9.91 12.60 3.65
C SER A 191 10.44 11.58 4.65
N CYS A 192 11.75 11.38 4.59
CA CYS A 192 12.47 10.50 5.52
C CYS A 192 12.00 9.05 5.47
N ASN A 193 11.59 8.59 4.30
CA ASN A 193 11.18 7.22 4.07
C ASN A 193 12.30 6.44 3.34
N TYR A 194 12.27 5.10 3.44
CA TYR A 194 13.16 4.31 2.61
C TYR A 194 12.54 2.99 2.12
N ASN A 195 13.08 2.49 1.02
CA ASN A 195 12.78 1.17 0.47
C ASN A 195 14.05 0.37 0.19
N VAL A 196 14.08 -0.88 0.61
CA VAL A 196 15.10 -1.87 0.22
C VAL A 196 14.48 -3.09 -0.47
N GLY A 197 13.15 -3.18 -0.49
CA GLY A 197 12.42 -4.24 -1.16
C GLY A 197 12.45 -4.08 -2.69
N LYS A 198 12.39 -5.19 -3.42
CA LYS A 198 12.27 -5.16 -4.88
C LYS A 198 10.89 -4.66 -5.30
N VAL A 199 10.84 -3.71 -6.24
CA VAL A 199 9.59 -3.22 -6.84
C VAL A 199 9.53 -3.58 -8.32
N THR A 200 8.41 -4.14 -8.75
CA THR A 200 8.19 -4.49 -10.16
C THR A 200 6.77 -4.17 -10.59
N ALA A 201 6.62 -3.69 -11.82
CA ALA A 201 5.33 -3.53 -12.48
C ALA A 201 5.42 -4.05 -13.92
N LYS A 202 4.42 -4.84 -14.33
CA LYS A 202 4.33 -5.43 -15.68
C LYS A 202 2.94 -5.21 -16.25
N GLY A 203 2.86 -4.64 -17.45
CA GLY A 203 1.61 -4.35 -18.15
C GLY A 203 1.71 -3.09 -18.99
N LYS A 204 0.75 -2.87 -19.90
CA LYS A 204 0.81 -1.76 -20.87
C LYS A 204 0.88 -0.37 -20.21
N TYR A 205 0.21 -0.20 -19.07
CA TYR A 205 0.18 1.07 -18.31
C TYR A 205 0.64 0.86 -16.87
N ALA A 206 1.56 -0.06 -16.66
CA ALA A 206 2.13 -0.34 -15.35
C ALA A 206 3.38 0.49 -15.11
N MET A 207 3.48 1.12 -13.95
CA MET A 207 4.60 1.95 -13.54
C MET A 207 5.14 1.50 -12.20
N ALA A 208 6.47 1.48 -12.06
CA ALA A 208 7.14 1.11 -10.82
C ALA A 208 8.11 2.20 -10.38
N GLY A 209 8.14 2.47 -9.07
CA GLY A 209 9.11 3.35 -8.46
C GLY A 209 9.61 2.82 -7.13
N GLU A 210 10.89 3.01 -6.85
CA GLU A 210 11.51 2.50 -5.61
C GLU A 210 10.89 3.12 -4.34
N ILE A 211 10.44 4.36 -4.39
CA ILE A 211 9.72 5.03 -3.29
C ILE A 211 8.25 5.16 -3.65
N ALA A 212 7.92 5.81 -4.75
CA ALA A 212 6.55 6.05 -5.19
C ALA A 212 6.33 5.51 -6.60
N GLY A 213 5.19 4.88 -6.86
CA GLY A 213 4.76 4.50 -8.20
C GLY A 213 4.42 5.71 -9.05
N TYR A 214 3.76 6.69 -8.45
CA TYR A 214 3.42 7.98 -9.04
C TYR A 214 3.52 9.09 -8.00
N VAL A 215 3.86 10.30 -8.44
CA VAL A 215 3.87 11.51 -7.59
C VAL A 215 2.92 12.53 -8.20
N SER A 216 1.87 12.86 -7.45
CA SER A 216 0.86 13.84 -7.86
C SER A 216 1.13 15.21 -7.22
N GLY A 217 1.03 16.28 -8.02
CA GLY A 217 1.06 17.67 -7.55
C GLY A 217 2.46 18.24 -7.27
N GLU A 218 2.48 19.50 -6.84
CA GLU A 218 3.67 20.33 -6.60
C GLU A 218 4.34 20.06 -5.23
N ASN A 219 4.02 18.97 -4.58
CA ASN A 219 4.29 18.74 -3.17
C ASN A 219 5.70 18.24 -2.86
N THR A 220 6.10 18.38 -1.62
CA THR A 220 7.43 18.11 -1.12
C THR A 220 7.67 16.62 -0.90
N VAL A 221 8.14 15.93 -1.92
CA VAL A 221 8.67 14.57 -1.78
C VAL A 221 10.18 14.64 -1.70
N SER A 222 10.74 14.68 -0.48
CA SER A 222 12.16 14.89 -0.25
C SER A 222 12.74 13.90 0.75
N ASP A 223 14.06 13.81 0.79
CA ASP A 223 14.79 13.06 1.82
C ASP A 223 14.40 11.57 1.91
N ASN A 224 13.99 10.98 0.80
CA ASN A 224 13.69 9.56 0.71
C ASN A 224 14.87 8.78 0.14
N TYR A 225 15.06 7.52 0.57
CA TYR A 225 16.21 6.71 0.22
C TYR A 225 15.83 5.33 -0.29
N TYR A 226 16.64 4.77 -1.19
CA TYR A 226 16.45 3.39 -1.66
C TYR A 226 17.78 2.72 -2.02
N THR A 227 17.80 1.39 -1.98
CA THR A 227 18.99 0.60 -2.35
C THR A 227 18.83 -0.16 -3.66
N GLY A 228 17.62 -0.28 -4.18
CA GLY A 228 17.31 -1.02 -5.40
C GLY A 228 17.96 -0.48 -6.68
N SER A 229 17.83 -1.20 -7.77
CA SER A 229 18.32 -0.82 -9.10
C SER A 229 17.27 -0.11 -9.95
N GLY A 230 16.05 0.06 -9.44
CA GLY A 230 14.90 0.59 -10.16
C GLY A 230 14.91 2.10 -10.35
N LYS A 231 13.79 2.63 -10.84
CA LYS A 231 13.60 4.06 -11.08
C LYS A 231 13.37 4.81 -9.77
N LYS A 232 13.84 6.05 -9.67
CA LYS A 232 13.70 6.91 -8.47
C LYS A 232 12.25 7.15 -8.07
N SER A 233 11.37 7.28 -9.06
CA SER A 233 9.91 7.38 -8.96
C SER A 233 9.29 6.64 -10.13
N GLY A 234 7.98 6.43 -10.11
CA GLY A 234 7.24 5.99 -11.28
C GLY A 234 7.36 6.98 -12.45
N ARG A 235 6.85 6.60 -13.60
CA ARG A 235 6.90 7.39 -14.83
C ARG A 235 6.08 8.69 -14.62
N GLU A 236 6.68 9.82 -14.97
CA GLU A 236 6.01 11.12 -15.06
C GLU A 236 4.92 11.05 -16.13
N TYR A 237 3.74 11.57 -15.83
CA TYR A 237 2.74 11.84 -16.85
C TYR A 237 3.15 13.12 -17.56
N THR A 238 3.41 13.04 -18.85
CA THR A 238 4.11 14.06 -19.67
C THR A 238 3.33 15.35 -19.94
N SER A 239 2.18 15.61 -19.35
CA SER A 239 1.40 16.81 -19.65
C SER A 239 1.38 17.90 -18.57
N TRP A 240 1.82 17.64 -17.36
CA TRP A 240 1.81 18.62 -16.27
C TRP A 240 3.08 18.48 -15.42
N VAL A 241 4.06 19.33 -15.67
CA VAL A 241 5.31 19.57 -14.93
C VAL A 241 5.95 18.38 -14.19
N PRO A 242 7.19 18.02 -14.49
CA PRO A 242 7.86 16.85 -13.93
C PRO A 242 8.25 17.09 -12.46
N TYR A 243 7.46 16.61 -11.51
CA TYR A 243 7.90 16.52 -10.12
C TYR A 243 8.68 15.25 -9.91
N GLN A 244 9.98 15.37 -9.96
CA GLN A 244 10.89 14.29 -9.60
C GLN A 244 10.81 14.09 -8.09
N SER A 245 10.41 12.91 -7.64
CA SER A 245 10.69 12.53 -6.25
C SER A 245 12.20 12.62 -6.07
N LYS A 246 12.67 13.46 -5.15
CA LYS A 246 14.09 13.63 -4.82
C LYS A 246 14.63 12.44 -4.02
N ALA A 247 14.21 11.22 -4.37
CA ALA A 247 14.70 10.02 -3.71
C ALA A 247 16.15 9.76 -4.09
N LYS A 248 16.98 9.48 -3.10
CA LYS A 248 18.41 9.23 -3.26
C LYS A 248 18.71 7.73 -3.22
N LYS A 249 19.40 7.24 -4.26
CA LYS A 249 19.97 5.90 -4.22
C LYS A 249 21.18 5.88 -3.30
N VAL A 250 21.23 4.90 -2.42
CA VAL A 250 22.35 4.67 -1.50
C VAL A 250 22.78 3.21 -1.54
N SER A 251 24.01 2.93 -1.13
CA SER A 251 24.55 1.56 -1.07
C SER A 251 23.97 0.77 0.10
N SER A 252 23.67 1.46 1.21
CA SER A 252 23.07 0.87 2.41
C SER A 252 22.31 1.92 3.20
N ILE A 253 21.34 1.46 4.02
CA ILE A 253 20.53 2.34 4.87
C ILE A 253 21.21 2.49 6.23
N THR A 254 22.08 3.47 6.32
CA THR A 254 22.83 3.85 7.54
C THR A 254 22.72 5.35 7.76
N PHE A 255 23.05 5.86 8.95
CA PHE A 255 23.07 7.31 9.22
C PHE A 255 24.06 8.06 8.32
N GLY A 256 25.22 7.46 7.99
CA GLY A 256 26.19 8.06 7.09
C GLY A 256 25.67 8.24 5.67
N ASN A 257 24.93 7.27 5.15
CA ASN A 257 24.38 7.33 3.79
C ASN A 257 23.04 8.08 3.72
N CYS A 258 22.28 8.11 4.81
CA CYS A 258 20.92 8.64 4.91
C CYS A 258 20.87 9.78 5.95
N SER A 259 21.58 10.87 5.70
CA SER A 259 21.82 11.98 6.64
C SER A 259 20.54 12.68 7.16
N LYS A 260 19.42 12.53 6.45
CA LYS A 260 18.13 13.11 6.86
C LYS A 260 17.27 12.18 7.72
N LEU A 261 17.68 10.90 7.87
CA LEU A 261 17.03 9.99 8.80
C LEU A 261 17.53 10.28 10.23
N SER A 262 16.71 11.00 10.99
CA SER A 262 17.07 11.47 12.33
C SER A 262 17.14 10.33 13.36
N SER A 263 18.17 10.35 14.20
CA SER A 263 18.28 9.43 15.35
C SER A 263 17.14 9.58 16.38
N LYS A 264 16.30 10.60 16.27
CA LYS A 264 15.05 10.71 17.03
C LYS A 264 14.09 9.55 16.71
N TYR A 265 14.00 9.16 15.45
CA TYR A 265 13.04 8.12 14.97
C TYR A 265 13.73 6.81 14.63
N TRP A 266 15.00 6.85 14.25
CA TRP A 266 15.73 5.73 13.70
C TRP A 266 16.85 5.23 14.62
N THR A 267 17.15 3.95 14.54
CA THR A 267 18.31 3.32 15.18
C THR A 267 18.90 2.27 14.24
N TYR A 268 20.22 2.07 14.33
CA TYR A 268 20.87 1.02 13.54
C TYR A 268 20.64 -0.35 14.19
N SER A 269 20.25 -1.32 13.40
CA SER A 269 20.07 -2.70 13.83
C SER A 269 21.20 -3.58 13.28
N ASN A 270 21.99 -4.17 14.17
CA ASN A 270 23.02 -5.14 13.81
C ASN A 270 22.41 -6.42 13.20
N LYS A 271 21.23 -6.84 13.66
CA LYS A 271 20.47 -7.98 13.13
C LYS A 271 20.10 -7.76 11.66
N HIS A 272 19.54 -6.60 11.35
CA HIS A 272 19.02 -6.27 10.02
C HIS A 272 20.03 -5.56 9.12
N LYS A 273 21.20 -5.16 9.64
CA LYS A 273 22.26 -4.42 8.93
C LYS A 273 21.77 -3.12 8.28
N ARG A 274 20.78 -2.47 8.89
CA ARG A 274 20.19 -1.21 8.46
C ARG A 274 19.54 -0.42 9.59
N LEU A 275 19.12 0.81 9.29
CA LEU A 275 18.28 1.60 10.19
C LEU A 275 16.89 0.96 10.30
N ILE A 276 16.36 0.90 11.51
CA ILE A 276 14.99 0.51 11.84
C ILE A 276 14.34 1.57 12.73
N LEU A 277 13.03 1.55 12.85
CA LEU A 277 12.31 2.50 13.71
C LEU A 277 12.55 2.20 15.19
N LYS A 278 12.81 3.23 15.99
CA LYS A 278 13.00 3.12 17.45
C LYS A 278 11.72 2.70 18.18
N ASN A 279 10.61 3.34 17.81
CA ASN A 279 9.33 3.19 18.50
C ASN A 279 8.41 2.13 17.88
N ASN A 280 8.86 1.51 16.81
CA ASN A 280 8.17 0.43 16.11
C ASN A 280 9.22 -0.56 15.60
N LYS A 281 9.88 -1.22 16.53
CA LYS A 281 11.01 -2.12 16.22
C LYS A 281 10.54 -3.33 15.42
N GLU A 282 11.29 -3.62 14.38
CA GLU A 282 11.17 -4.88 13.64
C GLU A 282 11.76 -6.02 14.51
N VAL A 283 10.90 -6.91 15.00
CA VAL A 283 11.26 -8.03 15.87
C VAL A 283 11.54 -9.28 15.06
#